data_aeef993a1e407a48b8a2fc5e225fdc13
#
_entry.id   aeef993a1e407a48b8a2fc5e225fdc13
#
_cell.length_a   1.000
_cell.length_b   1.000
_cell.length_c   1.000
_cell.angle_alpha   90.00
_cell.angle_beta   90.00
_cell.angle_gamma   90.00
#
_symmetry.space_group_name_H-M   'P 1'
#
loop_
_entity.id
_entity.type
_entity.pdbx_description
1 polymer ?
#
loop_
_entity_poly.entity_id
_entity_poly.type
_entity_poly.pdbx_seq_one_letter_code
_entity_poly.pdbx_strand_id
1 'polypeptide(L)'
;MTAFPGRQNNAVWLDEKSNVINAHGGGILSFDGGYYWYGEHKTEGWEGRLAFLGVHAYYSTDLIHWHDLGIVLKVTDDPSSPICRGCRIERPKVLYCPATGKFVMYFHSTDADHTLARRGLAVADSPQGPFHFLGAKRANAGKWPANAPVCDASLIPPEAEFVNGENDKTRLYPIYARDVAGGQMCRDMNLFVDDDGTAYHIYSSEHNSTLHIARLTPDFLDWDGYWFRVLPYAWNEGAALFKRNGWYFLLMSGCTGWNPNAARGATAQNLAGPWFEFGNPARGDGAETTFGTQSSAVFSVGDRYFAMLDCWNPENFIDSRYFWLELQFPSDDRFEMWNTPYFSLIPSEIK
;
A
#
# COMPACT_ATOMS: atom_id res chain seq x y z
N MET A 1 -7.40 -0.47 -37.87
CA MET A 1 -6.86 0.26 -36.72
C MET A 1 -6.13 -0.76 -35.88
N THR A 2 -4.82 -0.70 -35.81
CA THR A 2 -4.06 -1.52 -34.85
C THR A 2 -4.46 -1.06 -33.46
N ALA A 3 -4.96 -1.97 -32.61
CA ALA A 3 -5.32 -1.65 -31.23
C ALA A 3 -4.09 -1.04 -30.55
N PHE A 4 -4.28 0.06 -29.84
CA PHE A 4 -3.21 0.68 -29.04
C PHE A 4 -2.81 -0.34 -27.96
N PRO A 5 -1.53 -0.73 -27.85
CA PRO A 5 -1.11 -1.76 -26.93
C PRO A 5 -0.95 -1.16 -25.50
N GLY A 6 -2.07 -0.82 -24.88
CA GLY A 6 -2.11 -0.20 -23.58
C GLY A 6 -3.49 -0.28 -22.93
N ARG A 7 -3.58 0.11 -21.63
CA ARG A 7 -4.81 0.21 -20.87
C ARG A 7 -5.21 1.68 -20.73
N GLN A 8 -6.45 2.01 -21.09
CA GLN A 8 -6.95 3.36 -20.85
C GLN A 8 -7.13 3.60 -19.34
N ASN A 9 -6.49 4.64 -18.83
CA ASN A 9 -6.61 5.05 -17.46
C ASN A 9 -8.04 5.53 -17.14
N ASN A 10 -8.49 5.29 -15.91
CA ASN A 10 -9.84 5.61 -15.44
C ASN A 10 -10.97 4.95 -16.26
N ALA A 11 -10.67 3.91 -17.02
CA ALA A 11 -11.67 3.10 -17.73
C ALA A 11 -11.90 1.77 -17.01
N VAL A 12 -12.93 1.04 -17.44
CA VAL A 12 -13.13 -0.34 -17.00
C VAL A 12 -12.04 -1.21 -17.61
N TRP A 13 -11.24 -1.86 -16.76
CA TRP A 13 -10.27 -2.84 -17.20
C TRP A 13 -10.87 -4.23 -17.13
N LEU A 14 -10.68 -4.99 -18.21
CA LEU A 14 -11.24 -6.34 -18.34
C LEU A 14 -10.11 -7.38 -18.35
N ASP A 15 -10.40 -8.54 -17.78
CA ASP A 15 -9.56 -9.73 -17.90
C ASP A 15 -9.67 -10.38 -19.30
N GLU A 16 -8.95 -11.46 -19.54
CA GLU A 16 -8.97 -12.21 -20.81
C GLU A 16 -10.35 -12.82 -21.13
N LYS A 17 -11.22 -12.97 -20.12
CA LYS A 17 -12.57 -13.49 -20.25
C LYS A 17 -13.64 -12.39 -20.34
N SER A 18 -13.22 -11.13 -20.42
CA SER A 18 -14.08 -9.94 -20.45
C SER A 18 -14.84 -9.69 -19.15
N ASN A 19 -14.35 -10.19 -18.00
CA ASN A 19 -14.84 -9.80 -16.68
C ASN A 19 -14.09 -8.54 -16.21
N VAL A 20 -14.76 -7.74 -15.37
CA VAL A 20 -14.14 -6.55 -14.78
C VAL A 20 -13.03 -6.99 -13.80
N ILE A 21 -11.83 -6.44 -13.97
CA ILE A 21 -10.74 -6.64 -13.01
C ILE A 21 -11.10 -5.97 -11.69
N ASN A 22 -10.94 -6.70 -10.59
CA ASN A 22 -11.31 -6.26 -9.25
C ASN A 22 -10.20 -6.60 -8.24
N ALA A 23 -9.17 -5.73 -8.21
CA ALA A 23 -7.97 -5.89 -7.38
C ALA A 23 -7.45 -4.51 -6.91
N HIS A 24 -8.24 -3.83 -6.07
CA HIS A 24 -7.99 -2.45 -5.63
C HIS A 24 -7.00 -2.37 -4.48
N GLY A 25 -6.39 -1.20 -4.26
CA GLY A 25 -5.47 -0.94 -3.15
C GLY A 25 -4.22 -1.83 -3.11
N GLY A 26 -4.00 -2.60 -4.15
CA GLY A 26 -3.06 -3.70 -4.20
C GLY A 26 -1.64 -3.36 -4.64
N GLY A 27 -0.94 -4.38 -5.16
CA GLY A 27 0.42 -4.27 -5.69
C GLY A 27 0.76 -5.39 -6.64
N ILE A 28 1.86 -5.20 -7.38
CA ILE A 28 2.42 -6.17 -8.31
C ILE A 28 3.60 -6.89 -7.67
N LEU A 29 3.61 -8.21 -7.77
CA LEU A 29 4.78 -9.06 -7.57
C LEU A 29 5.29 -9.50 -8.94
N SER A 30 6.54 -9.16 -9.28
CA SER A 30 7.26 -9.76 -10.40
C SER A 30 7.95 -11.05 -9.93
N PHE A 31 7.63 -12.18 -10.54
CA PHE A 31 8.18 -13.47 -10.17
C PHE A 31 8.19 -14.43 -11.37
N ASP A 32 9.34 -15.08 -11.58
CA ASP A 32 9.54 -16.12 -12.62
C ASP A 32 9.05 -15.69 -14.02
N GLY A 33 9.43 -14.48 -14.43
CA GLY A 33 9.09 -13.92 -15.74
C GLY A 33 7.64 -13.47 -15.92
N GLY A 34 6.83 -13.49 -14.86
CA GLY A 34 5.45 -13.04 -14.86
C GLY A 34 5.17 -11.98 -13.79
N TYR A 35 3.98 -11.43 -13.84
CA TYR A 35 3.48 -10.41 -12.94
C TYR A 35 2.21 -10.90 -12.28
N TYR A 36 2.15 -10.81 -10.95
CA TYR A 36 0.99 -11.16 -10.14
C TYR A 36 0.45 -9.91 -9.49
N TRP A 37 -0.79 -9.57 -9.80
CA TRP A 37 -1.47 -8.42 -9.21
C TRP A 37 -2.42 -8.91 -8.13
N TYR A 38 -2.20 -8.50 -6.88
CA TYR A 38 -3.07 -8.79 -5.75
C TYR A 38 -3.77 -7.51 -5.32
N GLY A 39 -5.06 -7.59 -4.98
CA GLY A 39 -5.81 -6.45 -4.51
C GLY A 39 -7.08 -6.82 -3.77
N GLU A 40 -7.70 -5.82 -3.19
CA GLU A 40 -8.97 -5.91 -2.50
C GLU A 40 -10.09 -6.22 -3.50
N HIS A 41 -10.88 -7.28 -3.25
CA HIS A 41 -12.10 -7.52 -4.03
C HIS A 41 -13.23 -6.64 -3.49
N LYS A 42 -13.66 -5.67 -4.27
CA LYS A 42 -14.75 -4.75 -3.92
C LYS A 42 -16.10 -5.30 -4.36
N THR A 43 -17.15 -4.98 -3.61
CA THR A 43 -18.54 -5.31 -3.94
C THR A 43 -19.36 -4.04 -4.17
N GLU A 44 -20.62 -4.19 -4.51
CA GLU A 44 -21.52 -3.08 -4.81
C GLU A 44 -21.81 -2.20 -3.57
N GLY A 45 -22.07 -0.92 -3.83
CA GLY A 45 -22.49 0.08 -2.86
C GLY A 45 -21.39 0.49 -1.89
N TRP A 46 -21.79 1.26 -0.88
CA TRP A 46 -20.91 1.73 0.21
C TRP A 46 -20.30 0.59 1.03
N GLU A 47 -21.05 -0.50 1.24
CA GLU A 47 -20.56 -1.67 1.97
C GLU A 47 -19.42 -2.39 1.25
N GLY A 48 -19.23 -2.12 -0.06
CA GLY A 48 -18.09 -2.62 -0.82
C GLY A 48 -16.73 -2.21 -0.27
N ARG A 49 -16.66 -1.27 0.69
CA ARG A 49 -15.45 -0.96 1.46
C ARG A 49 -15.01 -2.11 2.38
N LEU A 50 -15.94 -3.03 2.71
CA LEU A 50 -15.68 -4.19 3.56
C LEU A 50 -15.29 -5.43 2.74
N ALA A 51 -14.60 -6.36 3.37
CA ALA A 51 -14.19 -7.61 2.75
C ALA A 51 -15.30 -8.68 2.87
N PHE A 52 -16.00 -8.94 1.78
CA PHE A 52 -16.99 -10.00 1.69
C PHE A 52 -16.46 -11.27 1.04
N LEU A 53 -15.39 -11.15 0.23
CA LEU A 53 -14.76 -12.27 -0.46
C LEU A 53 -13.29 -12.44 -0.06
N GLY A 54 -12.51 -11.36 -0.04
CA GLY A 54 -11.10 -11.37 0.35
C GLY A 54 -10.15 -10.68 -0.64
N VAL A 55 -8.97 -11.26 -0.85
CA VAL A 55 -7.97 -10.75 -1.80
C VAL A 55 -8.10 -11.49 -3.12
N HIS A 56 -8.27 -10.73 -4.20
CA HIS A 56 -8.31 -11.23 -5.57
C HIS A 56 -6.92 -11.12 -6.20
N ALA A 57 -6.58 -12.06 -7.08
CA ALA A 57 -5.33 -12.01 -7.82
C ALA A 57 -5.52 -12.22 -9.31
N TYR A 58 -4.61 -11.65 -10.08
CA TYR A 58 -4.51 -11.79 -11.54
C TYR A 58 -3.06 -12.06 -11.92
N TYR A 59 -2.85 -12.77 -13.03
CA TYR A 59 -1.55 -13.07 -13.63
C TYR A 59 -1.43 -12.46 -15.01
N SER A 60 -0.25 -11.95 -15.35
CA SER A 60 0.08 -11.43 -16.68
C SER A 60 1.55 -11.65 -17.01
N THR A 61 1.87 -11.79 -18.29
CA THR A 61 3.26 -11.75 -18.78
C THR A 61 3.64 -10.39 -19.38
N ASP A 62 2.68 -9.49 -19.57
CA ASP A 62 2.88 -8.22 -20.29
C ASP A 62 2.23 -7.00 -19.60
N LEU A 63 1.61 -7.18 -18.39
CA LEU A 63 0.90 -6.15 -17.64
C LEU A 63 -0.32 -5.55 -18.36
N ILE A 64 -0.68 -6.06 -19.53
CA ILE A 64 -1.80 -5.60 -20.34
C ILE A 64 -2.91 -6.67 -20.35
N HIS A 65 -2.57 -7.92 -20.59
CA HIS A 65 -3.52 -9.03 -20.63
C HIS A 65 -3.47 -9.78 -19.29
N TRP A 66 -4.59 -9.82 -18.59
CA TRP A 66 -4.69 -10.36 -17.25
C TRP A 66 -5.53 -11.62 -17.20
N HIS A 67 -4.96 -12.69 -16.67
CA HIS A 67 -5.63 -13.95 -16.39
C HIS A 67 -6.15 -13.94 -14.95
N ASP A 68 -7.44 -14.18 -14.76
CA ASP A 68 -8.07 -14.22 -13.44
C ASP A 68 -7.67 -15.50 -12.68
N LEU A 69 -7.09 -15.32 -11.49
CA LEU A 69 -6.72 -16.39 -10.56
C LEU A 69 -7.78 -16.59 -9.45
N GLY A 70 -8.80 -15.73 -9.40
CA GLY A 70 -9.85 -15.74 -8.39
C GLY A 70 -9.43 -15.20 -7.02
N ILE A 71 -10.19 -15.55 -6.00
CA ILE A 71 -9.92 -15.14 -4.61
C ILE A 71 -8.84 -16.04 -4.01
N VAL A 72 -7.66 -15.49 -3.82
CA VAL A 72 -6.46 -16.23 -3.35
C VAL A 72 -6.32 -16.24 -1.83
N LEU A 73 -6.89 -15.24 -1.12
CA LEU A 73 -7.10 -15.25 0.33
C LEU A 73 -8.59 -15.00 0.59
N LYS A 74 -9.28 -15.99 1.14
CA LYS A 74 -10.73 -15.90 1.41
C LYS A 74 -11.00 -15.42 2.83
N VAL A 75 -12.03 -14.58 3.00
CA VAL A 75 -12.62 -14.34 4.31
C VAL A 75 -13.23 -15.64 4.87
N THR A 76 -13.42 -15.69 6.18
CA THR A 76 -14.08 -16.81 6.86
C THR A 76 -15.43 -16.40 7.42
N ASP A 77 -16.33 -17.36 7.61
CA ASP A 77 -17.61 -17.12 8.29
C ASP A 77 -17.49 -17.23 9.83
N ASP A 78 -16.31 -17.56 10.38
CA ASP A 78 -16.04 -17.53 11.82
C ASP A 78 -15.93 -16.06 12.30
N PRO A 79 -16.89 -15.57 13.11
CA PRO A 79 -16.92 -14.18 13.55
C PRO A 79 -15.79 -13.82 14.52
N SER A 80 -15.09 -14.80 15.09
CA SER A 80 -13.94 -14.58 15.96
C SER A 80 -12.64 -14.33 15.18
N SER A 81 -12.64 -14.66 13.89
CA SER A 81 -11.47 -14.50 13.03
C SER A 81 -11.23 -13.03 12.67
N PRO A 82 -9.97 -12.56 12.70
CA PRO A 82 -9.61 -11.23 12.19
C PRO A 82 -9.94 -10.98 10.71
N ILE A 83 -10.16 -12.04 9.93
CA ILE A 83 -10.57 -11.97 8.52
C ILE A 83 -11.99 -12.52 8.33
N CYS A 84 -12.88 -12.31 9.33
CA CYS A 84 -14.29 -12.68 9.18
C CYS A 84 -14.97 -11.85 8.08
N ARG A 85 -16.03 -12.39 7.50
CA ARG A 85 -16.86 -11.69 6.52
C ARG A 85 -17.35 -10.34 7.07
N GLY A 86 -17.14 -9.26 6.31
CA GLY A 86 -17.49 -7.90 6.72
C GLY A 86 -16.42 -7.19 7.55
N CYS A 87 -15.23 -7.80 7.76
CA CYS A 87 -14.05 -7.08 8.24
C CYS A 87 -13.49 -6.16 7.14
N ARG A 88 -12.36 -5.51 7.41
CA ARG A 88 -11.58 -4.85 6.38
C ARG A 88 -10.27 -5.60 6.15
N ILE A 89 -10.02 -5.90 4.89
CA ILE A 89 -8.74 -6.36 4.33
C ILE A 89 -8.35 -5.31 3.31
N GLU A 90 -7.36 -4.48 3.64
CA GLU A 90 -6.97 -3.34 2.81
C GLU A 90 -5.47 -3.42 2.48
N ARG A 91 -5.10 -2.88 1.30
CA ARG A 91 -3.70 -2.75 0.86
C ARG A 91 -2.89 -4.05 0.82
N PRO A 92 -3.41 -5.18 0.31
CA PRO A 92 -2.63 -6.42 0.27
C PRO A 92 -1.37 -6.25 -0.58
N LYS A 93 -0.24 -6.73 -0.06
CA LYS A 93 1.05 -6.77 -0.73
C LYS A 93 1.69 -8.13 -0.53
N VAL A 94 2.36 -8.63 -1.55
CA VAL A 94 3.01 -9.96 -1.52
C VAL A 94 4.48 -9.83 -1.85
N LEU A 95 5.32 -10.53 -1.08
CA LEU A 95 6.74 -10.76 -1.39
C LEU A 95 7.02 -12.25 -1.51
N TYR A 96 7.95 -12.61 -2.36
CA TYR A 96 8.59 -13.92 -2.34
C TYR A 96 9.73 -13.90 -1.34
N CYS A 97 9.74 -14.85 -0.41
CA CYS A 97 10.81 -15.03 0.57
C CYS A 97 11.79 -16.14 0.10
N PRO A 98 12.99 -15.78 -0.36
CA PRO A 98 13.96 -16.76 -0.85
C PRO A 98 14.41 -17.76 0.23
N ALA A 99 14.46 -17.33 1.51
CA ALA A 99 14.89 -18.16 2.61
C ALA A 99 13.96 -19.35 2.89
N THR A 100 12.67 -19.19 2.61
CA THR A 100 11.65 -20.21 2.89
C THR A 100 10.99 -20.79 1.64
N GLY A 101 11.20 -20.16 0.48
CA GLY A 101 10.49 -20.49 -0.76
C GLY A 101 9.00 -20.14 -0.73
N LYS A 102 8.54 -19.33 0.24
CA LYS A 102 7.12 -18.97 0.41
C LYS A 102 6.80 -17.61 -0.16
N PHE A 103 5.53 -17.44 -0.52
CA PHE A 103 4.92 -16.15 -0.83
C PHE A 103 4.24 -15.62 0.42
N VAL A 104 4.64 -14.43 0.86
CA VAL A 104 4.19 -13.84 2.12
C VAL A 104 3.35 -12.61 1.80
N MET A 105 2.10 -12.61 2.25
CA MET A 105 1.14 -11.52 2.06
C MET A 105 0.95 -10.76 3.36
N TYR A 106 1.11 -9.44 3.31
CA TYR A 106 0.73 -8.49 4.35
C TYR A 106 -0.46 -7.67 3.89
N PHE A 107 -1.35 -7.34 4.82
CA PHE A 107 -2.49 -6.47 4.56
C PHE A 107 -2.93 -5.76 5.85
N HIS A 108 -3.55 -4.61 5.73
CA HIS A 108 -4.22 -3.95 6.84
C HIS A 108 -5.45 -4.78 7.22
N SER A 109 -5.50 -5.23 8.47
CA SER A 109 -6.58 -6.02 9.04
C SER A 109 -7.23 -5.25 10.19
N THR A 110 -8.50 -4.92 10.02
CA THR A 110 -9.27 -4.23 11.05
C THR A 110 -10.74 -4.65 10.99
N ASP A 111 -11.50 -4.29 12.03
CA ASP A 111 -12.95 -4.46 12.09
C ASP A 111 -13.67 -3.49 11.13
N ALA A 112 -14.99 -3.63 11.01
CA ALA A 112 -15.79 -2.76 10.16
C ALA A 112 -15.68 -1.28 10.53
N ASP A 113 -15.50 -0.98 11.83
CA ASP A 113 -15.40 0.36 12.39
C ASP A 113 -13.98 0.95 12.35
N HIS A 114 -13.01 0.21 11.79
CA HIS A 114 -11.64 0.67 11.57
C HIS A 114 -10.82 0.94 12.84
N THR A 115 -11.10 0.21 13.94
CA THR A 115 -10.53 0.49 15.27
C THR A 115 -9.26 -0.30 15.59
N LEU A 116 -9.04 -1.49 15.01
CA LEU A 116 -8.01 -2.43 15.46
C LEU A 116 -6.62 -2.15 14.87
N ALA A 117 -6.53 -1.64 13.65
CA ALA A 117 -5.29 -1.24 12.96
C ALA A 117 -4.14 -2.25 13.09
N ARG A 118 -4.33 -3.48 12.59
CA ARG A 118 -3.37 -4.59 12.67
C ARG A 118 -2.80 -4.92 11.29
N ARG A 119 -1.60 -5.47 11.26
CA ARG A 119 -1.08 -6.19 10.09
C ARG A 119 -1.67 -7.61 10.09
N GLY A 120 -2.39 -7.98 9.04
CA GLY A 120 -2.72 -9.36 8.71
C GLY A 120 -1.58 -10.04 7.97
N LEU A 121 -1.37 -11.32 8.22
CA LEU A 121 -0.34 -12.16 7.62
C LEU A 121 -0.96 -13.40 7.02
N ALA A 122 -0.61 -13.70 5.77
CA ALA A 122 -0.93 -14.96 5.13
C ALA A 122 0.27 -15.46 4.29
N VAL A 123 0.34 -16.77 4.06
CA VAL A 123 1.41 -17.39 3.28
C VAL A 123 0.85 -18.37 2.26
N ALA A 124 1.60 -18.58 1.17
CA ALA A 124 1.30 -19.59 0.16
C ALA A 124 2.59 -20.27 -0.34
N ASP A 125 2.42 -21.46 -0.91
CA ASP A 125 3.50 -22.18 -1.61
C ASP A 125 3.65 -21.74 -3.07
N SER A 126 2.64 -21.08 -3.61
CA SER A 126 2.57 -20.62 -4.99
C SER A 126 2.12 -19.16 -5.03
N PRO A 127 2.59 -18.33 -5.99
CA PRO A 127 2.10 -16.98 -6.16
C PRO A 127 0.61 -16.94 -6.54
N GLN A 128 0.06 -18.02 -7.06
CA GLN A 128 -1.35 -18.16 -7.39
C GLN A 128 -2.23 -18.49 -6.17
N GLY A 129 -1.61 -18.65 -4.97
CA GLY A 129 -2.29 -19.12 -3.77
C GLY A 129 -2.59 -20.62 -3.79
N PRO A 130 -3.54 -21.11 -2.95
CA PRO A 130 -4.26 -20.31 -1.97
C PRO A 130 -3.35 -19.82 -0.84
N PHE A 131 -3.63 -18.61 -0.35
CA PHE A 131 -2.96 -18.09 0.84
C PHE A 131 -3.65 -18.56 2.11
N HIS A 132 -2.87 -18.97 3.09
CA HIS A 132 -3.32 -19.42 4.40
C HIS A 132 -3.08 -18.30 5.42
N PHE A 133 -4.14 -17.81 6.06
CA PHE A 133 -4.08 -16.80 7.09
C PHE A 133 -3.39 -17.33 8.34
N LEU A 134 -2.37 -16.61 8.84
CA LEU A 134 -1.59 -16.98 10.03
C LEU A 134 -1.95 -16.15 11.27
N GLY A 135 -2.59 -15.00 11.09
CA GLY A 135 -2.99 -14.14 12.20
C GLY A 135 -2.89 -12.65 11.88
N ALA A 136 -3.34 -11.83 12.84
CA ALA A 136 -3.26 -10.38 12.76
C ALA A 136 -2.81 -9.78 14.09
N LYS A 137 -1.84 -8.83 14.05
CA LYS A 137 -1.33 -8.16 15.24
C LYS A 137 -0.80 -6.76 14.92
N ARG A 138 -0.66 -5.93 15.95
CA ARG A 138 0.06 -4.64 15.88
C ARG A 138 1.57 -4.88 15.84
N ALA A 139 2.32 -3.94 15.25
CA ALA A 139 3.75 -4.11 15.02
C ALA A 139 4.60 -3.77 16.24
N ASN A 140 5.75 -4.43 16.34
CA ASN A 140 6.86 -4.06 17.21
C ASN A 140 6.48 -3.89 18.70
N ALA A 141 5.59 -4.73 19.24
CA ALA A 141 5.22 -4.70 20.66
C ALA A 141 6.46 -4.83 21.56
N GLY A 142 6.58 -3.96 22.55
CA GLY A 142 7.71 -3.90 23.47
C GLY A 142 9.00 -3.29 22.90
N LYS A 143 8.98 -2.73 21.68
CA LYS A 143 10.16 -2.17 21.00
C LYS A 143 10.01 -0.68 20.75
N TRP A 144 11.05 0.07 21.10
CA TRP A 144 11.15 1.51 20.82
C TRP A 144 11.69 1.76 19.41
N PRO A 145 11.29 2.88 18.77
CA PRO A 145 11.86 3.26 17.47
C PRO A 145 13.33 3.63 17.61
N ALA A 146 14.12 3.31 16.58
CA ALA A 146 15.57 3.58 16.59
C ALA A 146 15.89 5.10 16.51
N ASN A 147 14.96 5.92 16.04
CA ASN A 147 15.18 7.35 15.77
C ASN A 147 14.25 8.28 16.58
N ALA A 148 13.67 7.81 17.69
CA ALA A 148 12.89 8.67 18.58
C ALA A 148 13.16 8.34 20.06
N PRO A 149 13.05 9.32 20.97
CA PRO A 149 13.36 9.14 22.37
C PRO A 149 12.34 8.24 23.09
N VAL A 150 12.78 7.61 24.15
CA VAL A 150 11.89 7.03 25.15
C VAL A 150 11.18 8.18 25.89
N CYS A 151 9.86 8.13 25.97
CA CYS A 151 9.05 9.16 26.65
C CYS A 151 7.95 8.53 27.52
N ASP A 152 7.44 9.33 28.45
CA ASP A 152 6.40 8.90 29.38
C ASP A 152 5.05 8.76 28.67
N ALA A 153 4.58 7.52 28.54
CA ALA A 153 3.31 7.21 27.93
C ALA A 153 2.08 7.74 28.71
N SER A 154 2.22 8.00 30.02
CA SER A 154 1.12 8.48 30.86
C SER A 154 0.66 9.91 30.51
N LEU A 155 1.48 10.64 29.79
CA LEU A 155 1.17 12.00 29.32
C LEU A 155 0.35 12.03 28.02
N ILE A 156 0.07 10.84 27.45
CA ILE A 156 -0.61 10.73 26.15
C ILE A 156 -2.05 10.29 26.39
N PRO A 157 -3.05 10.97 25.79
CA PRO A 157 -4.44 10.60 25.95
C PRO A 157 -4.75 9.16 25.55
N PRO A 158 -5.74 8.51 26.17
CA PRO A 158 -6.21 7.18 25.77
C PRO A 158 -6.60 7.13 24.28
N GLU A 159 -6.50 5.95 23.67
CA GLU A 159 -6.85 5.77 22.25
C GLU A 159 -8.28 6.22 21.91
N ALA A 160 -9.22 6.07 22.84
CA ALA A 160 -10.62 6.47 22.67
C ALA A 160 -10.82 7.97 22.39
N GLU A 161 -9.88 8.82 22.80
CA GLU A 161 -9.94 10.27 22.53
C GLU A 161 -9.54 10.64 21.11
N PHE A 162 -9.01 9.67 20.33
CA PHE A 162 -8.59 9.87 18.95
C PHE A 162 -9.57 9.24 17.93
N VAL A 163 -10.74 8.79 18.39
CA VAL A 163 -11.73 8.13 17.52
C VAL A 163 -12.36 9.12 16.56
N ASN A 164 -12.44 8.75 15.28
CA ASN A 164 -13.12 9.39 14.14
C ASN A 164 -12.31 10.34 13.26
N GLY A 165 -10.98 10.26 13.22
CA GLY A 165 -10.20 11.01 12.22
C GLY A 165 -10.15 12.53 12.41
N GLU A 166 -10.84 13.06 13.40
CA GLU A 166 -10.79 14.47 13.81
C GLU A 166 -9.70 14.67 14.88
N ASN A 167 -8.51 14.17 14.60
CA ASN A 167 -7.37 14.46 15.45
C ASN A 167 -7.09 15.95 15.37
N ASP A 168 -7.03 16.60 16.51
CA ASP A 168 -6.51 17.95 16.60
C ASP A 168 -5.05 17.96 16.13
N LYS A 169 -4.86 18.25 14.83
CA LYS A 169 -3.53 18.29 14.19
C LYS A 169 -2.60 19.33 14.82
N THR A 170 -3.11 20.16 15.73
CA THR A 170 -2.31 21.13 16.49
C THR A 170 -1.64 20.49 17.71
N ARG A 171 -2.07 19.29 18.14
CA ARG A 171 -1.50 18.56 19.28
C ARG A 171 -0.64 17.40 18.80
N LEU A 172 0.65 17.56 18.87
CA LEU A 172 1.63 16.57 18.43
C LEU A 172 2.00 15.62 19.57
N TYR A 173 1.17 14.60 19.80
CA TYR A 173 1.45 13.58 20.81
C TYR A 173 2.40 12.51 20.28
N PRO A 174 3.37 12.02 21.10
CA PRO A 174 4.22 10.90 20.75
C PRO A 174 3.47 9.56 20.91
N ILE A 175 2.44 9.34 20.08
CA ILE A 175 1.52 8.20 20.17
C ILE A 175 2.27 6.85 20.11
N TYR A 176 3.41 6.80 19.41
CA TYR A 176 4.27 5.62 19.40
C TYR A 176 4.66 5.14 20.80
N ALA A 177 4.86 6.07 21.77
CA ALA A 177 5.22 5.72 23.14
C ALA A 177 4.07 5.07 23.90
N ARG A 178 2.83 5.57 23.72
CA ARG A 178 1.62 4.93 24.25
C ARG A 178 1.49 3.48 23.75
N ASP A 179 1.78 3.27 22.46
CA ASP A 179 1.52 2.02 21.77
C ASP A 179 2.67 1.00 21.90
N VAL A 180 3.79 1.35 22.58
CA VAL A 180 4.93 0.42 22.75
C VAL A 180 4.50 -0.91 23.35
N ALA A 181 3.73 -0.92 24.42
CA ALA A 181 3.38 -2.17 25.12
C ALA A 181 2.49 -3.07 24.26
N GLY A 182 1.47 -2.52 23.59
CA GLY A 182 0.50 -3.26 22.78
C GLY A 182 0.89 -3.43 21.31
N GLY A 183 1.93 -2.77 20.88
CA GLY A 183 2.37 -2.71 19.50
C GLY A 183 1.78 -1.53 18.73
N GLN A 184 2.52 -1.10 17.71
CA GLN A 184 2.19 0.05 16.86
C GLN A 184 1.03 -0.27 15.91
N MET A 185 0.16 0.71 15.67
CA MET A 185 -0.90 0.61 14.66
C MET A 185 -0.30 0.34 13.29
N CYS A 186 -0.96 -0.53 12.50
CA CYS A 186 -0.63 -0.79 11.10
C CYS A 186 -1.88 -0.53 10.27
N ARG A 187 -1.91 0.60 9.56
CA ARG A 187 -2.98 0.98 8.62
C ARG A 187 -2.49 0.79 7.20
N ASP A 188 -2.74 1.73 6.29
CA ASP A 188 -2.25 1.67 4.91
C ASP A 188 -0.79 1.24 4.87
N MET A 189 -0.51 0.21 4.07
CA MET A 189 0.81 -0.43 4.11
C MET A 189 1.35 -0.82 2.75
N ASN A 190 2.66 -1.00 2.72
CA ASN A 190 3.41 -1.53 1.60
C ASN A 190 4.56 -2.43 2.10
N LEU A 191 5.14 -3.18 1.18
CA LEU A 191 6.32 -4.00 1.40
C LEU A 191 7.44 -3.59 0.44
N PHE A 192 8.67 -3.65 0.89
CA PHE A 192 9.85 -3.32 0.10
C PHE A 192 10.98 -4.28 0.43
N VAL A 193 11.71 -4.72 -0.58
CA VAL A 193 12.95 -5.49 -0.43
C VAL A 193 14.10 -4.63 -0.96
N ASP A 194 15.11 -4.40 -0.12
CA ASP A 194 16.29 -3.64 -0.49
C ASP A 194 17.29 -4.48 -1.31
N ASP A 195 18.30 -3.85 -1.87
CA ASP A 195 19.31 -4.48 -2.75
C ASP A 195 20.09 -5.61 -2.05
N ASP A 196 20.20 -5.58 -0.73
CA ASP A 196 20.83 -6.62 0.09
C ASP A 196 19.91 -7.79 0.46
N GLY A 197 18.67 -7.77 -0.01
CA GLY A 197 17.64 -8.77 0.29
C GLY A 197 16.89 -8.54 1.61
N THR A 198 17.20 -7.48 2.36
CA THR A 198 16.48 -7.12 3.59
C THR A 198 15.09 -6.62 3.23
N ALA A 199 14.06 -7.21 3.85
CA ALA A 199 12.68 -6.79 3.63
C ALA A 199 12.20 -5.83 4.72
N TYR A 200 11.32 -4.92 4.30
CA TYR A 200 10.75 -3.88 5.15
C TYR A 200 9.24 -3.80 4.97
N HIS A 201 8.54 -3.52 6.07
CA HIS A 201 7.13 -3.17 6.13
C HIS A 201 7.00 -1.67 6.34
N ILE A 202 6.33 -0.98 5.41
CA ILE A 202 6.02 0.44 5.47
C ILE A 202 4.55 0.57 5.81
N TYR A 203 4.19 1.37 6.80
CA TYR A 203 2.78 1.51 7.19
C TYR A 203 2.48 2.85 7.85
N SER A 204 1.27 3.33 7.66
CA SER A 204 0.73 4.48 8.40
C SER A 204 0.40 4.04 9.83
N SER A 205 0.83 4.83 10.80
CA SER A 205 0.69 4.57 12.23
C SER A 205 0.33 5.83 12.99
N GLU A 206 0.25 5.76 14.33
CA GLU A 206 -0.01 6.92 15.19
C GLU A 206 -1.27 7.68 14.73
N HIS A 207 -2.37 6.94 14.45
CA HIS A 207 -3.61 7.49 13.85
C HIS A 207 -3.38 8.19 12.49
N ASN A 208 -2.52 7.63 11.64
CA ASN A 208 -2.08 8.15 10.34
C ASN A 208 -1.19 9.42 10.41
N SER A 209 -0.80 9.87 11.61
CA SER A 209 0.04 11.06 11.72
C SER A 209 1.48 10.82 11.27
N THR A 210 1.96 9.58 11.31
CA THR A 210 3.36 9.23 11.06
C THR A 210 3.48 7.92 10.29
N LEU A 211 4.37 7.87 9.31
CA LEU A 211 4.75 6.61 8.68
C LEU A 211 5.80 5.89 9.53
N HIS A 212 5.69 4.57 9.59
CA HIS A 212 6.71 3.71 10.15
C HIS A 212 7.32 2.83 9.07
N ILE A 213 8.61 2.57 9.17
CA ILE A 213 9.31 1.53 8.41
C ILE A 213 9.94 0.56 9.40
N ALA A 214 9.57 -0.70 9.28
CA ALA A 214 10.02 -1.76 10.18
C ALA A 214 10.68 -2.89 9.40
N ARG A 215 11.86 -3.31 9.84
CA ARG A 215 12.60 -4.41 9.24
C ARG A 215 11.92 -5.74 9.58
N LEU A 216 11.85 -6.63 8.58
CA LEU A 216 11.29 -7.96 8.75
C LEU A 216 12.37 -8.96 9.17
N THR A 217 11.92 -10.05 9.80
CA THR A 217 12.74 -11.25 10.02
C THR A 217 13.14 -11.90 8.68
N PRO A 218 14.21 -12.71 8.61
CA PRO A 218 14.66 -13.33 7.35
C PRO A 218 13.64 -14.24 6.65
N ASP A 219 12.63 -14.73 7.35
CA ASP A 219 11.51 -15.51 6.82
C ASP A 219 10.32 -14.66 6.38
N PHE A 220 10.40 -13.33 6.55
CA PHE A 220 9.39 -12.32 6.27
C PHE A 220 8.07 -12.48 7.06
N LEU A 221 8.06 -13.29 8.12
CA LEU A 221 6.83 -13.57 8.87
C LEU A 221 6.58 -12.60 10.02
N ASP A 222 7.62 -11.91 10.50
CA ASP A 222 7.52 -10.99 11.63
C ASP A 222 8.47 -9.79 11.49
N TRP A 223 8.42 -8.90 12.43
CA TRP A 223 9.39 -7.81 12.60
C TRP A 223 10.51 -8.27 13.54
N ASP A 224 11.75 -7.89 13.25
CA ASP A 224 12.90 -8.21 14.09
C ASP A 224 13.10 -7.23 15.28
N GLY A 225 12.25 -6.20 15.35
CA GLY A 225 12.26 -5.17 16.38
C GLY A 225 13.06 -3.92 16.02
N TYR A 226 13.69 -3.86 14.84
CA TYR A 226 14.32 -2.65 14.34
C TYR A 226 13.33 -1.89 13.46
N TRP A 227 12.95 -0.68 13.89
CA TRP A 227 12.01 0.18 13.17
C TRP A 227 12.25 1.65 13.46
N PHE A 228 11.74 2.51 12.62
CA PHE A 228 11.91 3.95 12.74
C PHE A 228 10.68 4.71 12.20
N ARG A 229 10.53 5.92 12.70
CA ARG A 229 9.49 6.87 12.30
C ARG A 229 9.96 7.67 11.11
N VAL A 230 9.09 7.87 10.12
CA VAL A 230 9.35 8.59 8.88
C VAL A 230 8.31 9.69 8.73
N LEU A 231 8.75 10.91 8.40
CA LEU A 231 7.88 12.08 8.24
C LEU A 231 6.89 12.23 9.39
N PRO A 232 7.38 12.36 10.65
CA PRO A 232 6.50 12.45 11.81
C PRO A 232 5.52 13.61 11.70
N TYR A 233 4.24 13.34 12.02
CA TYR A 233 3.14 14.29 12.01
C TYR A 233 2.79 14.90 10.63
N ALA A 234 3.22 14.26 9.54
CA ALA A 234 2.92 14.71 8.18
C ALA A 234 1.55 14.23 7.67
N TRP A 235 0.91 13.25 8.35
CA TRP A 235 -0.41 12.73 7.99
C TRP A 235 -0.45 12.17 6.57
N ASN A 236 0.26 11.07 6.35
CA ASN A 236 0.39 10.42 5.05
C ASN A 236 -0.29 9.05 5.03
N GLU A 237 -0.97 8.77 3.92
CA GLU A 237 -1.60 7.49 3.57
C GLU A 237 -1.10 6.99 2.22
N GLY A 238 -1.45 5.75 1.86
CA GLY A 238 -1.16 5.16 0.55
C GLY A 238 0.33 5.12 0.21
N ALA A 239 1.20 5.02 1.21
CA ALA A 239 2.64 5.11 1.03
C ALA A 239 3.20 3.97 0.18
N ALA A 240 3.88 4.29 -0.92
CA ALA A 240 4.62 3.38 -1.77
C ALA A 240 6.11 3.73 -1.73
N LEU A 241 6.92 2.82 -1.18
CA LEU A 241 8.37 2.95 -1.11
C LEU A 241 9.01 2.26 -2.32
N PHE A 242 9.96 2.91 -2.95
CA PHE A 242 10.80 2.35 -4.00
C PHE A 242 12.22 2.93 -3.96
N LYS A 243 13.15 2.30 -4.68
CA LYS A 243 14.56 2.72 -4.73
C LYS A 243 15.04 2.85 -6.17
N ARG A 244 15.82 3.90 -6.45
CA ARG A 244 16.45 4.11 -7.75
C ARG A 244 17.78 4.86 -7.55
N ASN A 245 18.86 4.40 -8.18
CA ASN A 245 20.18 5.05 -8.18
C ASN A 245 20.70 5.39 -6.77
N GLY A 246 20.45 4.51 -5.77
CA GLY A 246 20.87 4.73 -4.38
C GLY A 246 19.98 5.67 -3.58
N TRP A 247 18.93 6.24 -4.18
CA TRP A 247 17.91 7.05 -3.50
C TRP A 247 16.65 6.23 -3.20
N TYR A 248 16.12 6.38 -2.00
CA TYR A 248 14.79 5.89 -1.61
C TYR A 248 13.76 6.98 -1.86
N PHE A 249 12.61 6.59 -2.33
CA PHE A 249 11.49 7.47 -2.64
C PHE A 249 10.22 6.99 -1.98
N LEU A 250 9.38 7.93 -1.54
CA LEU A 250 8.01 7.69 -1.10
C LEU A 250 7.06 8.48 -2.00
N LEU A 251 6.09 7.76 -2.56
CA LEU A 251 4.88 8.32 -3.15
C LEU A 251 3.74 8.10 -2.15
N MET A 252 3.02 9.17 -1.79
CA MET A 252 2.02 9.16 -0.72
C MET A 252 0.84 10.05 -1.08
N SER A 253 -0.24 9.94 -0.31
CA SER A 253 -1.36 10.88 -0.30
C SER A 253 -1.54 11.51 1.09
N GLY A 254 -2.28 12.62 1.18
CA GLY A 254 -2.78 13.14 2.45
C GLY A 254 -3.96 12.32 2.97
N CYS A 255 -4.32 12.52 4.24
CA CYS A 255 -5.45 11.86 4.89
C CYS A 255 -6.73 12.68 4.68
N THR A 256 -7.50 12.34 3.65
CA THR A 256 -8.79 12.97 3.29
C THR A 256 -9.92 11.95 3.11
N GLY A 257 -9.76 10.77 3.70
CA GLY A 257 -10.68 9.65 3.49
C GLY A 257 -10.71 9.23 2.01
N TRP A 258 -11.89 9.12 1.44
CA TRP A 258 -12.06 8.73 0.02
C TRP A 258 -11.99 9.92 -0.96
N ASN A 259 -11.84 11.15 -0.47
CA ASN A 259 -11.71 12.32 -1.33
C ASN A 259 -10.28 12.40 -1.86
N PRO A 260 -10.08 12.54 -3.18
CA PRO A 260 -8.75 12.66 -3.75
C PRO A 260 -8.07 13.97 -3.31
N ASN A 261 -6.76 13.92 -3.15
CA ASN A 261 -5.94 15.06 -2.76
C ASN A 261 -4.61 15.06 -3.54
N ALA A 262 -3.83 16.13 -3.37
CA ALA A 262 -2.52 16.23 -3.97
C ALA A 262 -1.59 15.12 -3.46
N ALA A 263 -0.94 14.40 -4.36
CA ALA A 263 0.11 13.45 -4.02
C ALA A 263 1.26 14.15 -3.29
N ARG A 264 2.01 13.37 -2.53
CA ARG A 264 3.18 13.85 -1.79
C ARG A 264 4.37 12.98 -2.12
N GLY A 265 5.48 13.61 -2.43
CA GLY A 265 6.74 12.96 -2.72
C GLY A 265 7.78 13.26 -1.67
N ALA A 266 8.53 12.25 -1.27
CA ALA A 266 9.69 12.42 -0.41
C ALA A 266 10.84 11.51 -0.86
N THR A 267 12.08 11.90 -0.48
CA THR A 267 13.29 11.18 -0.83
C THR A 267 14.28 11.13 0.31
N ALA A 268 15.14 10.10 0.33
CA ALA A 268 16.21 9.93 1.27
C ALA A 268 17.35 9.09 0.67
N GLN A 269 18.58 9.26 1.16
CA GLN A 269 19.70 8.35 0.84
C GLN A 269 19.81 7.18 1.83
N ASN A 270 19.07 7.24 2.95
CA ASN A 270 19.01 6.19 3.95
C ASN A 270 17.56 5.98 4.37
N LEU A 271 17.13 4.72 4.51
CA LEU A 271 15.74 4.40 4.93
C LEU A 271 15.37 5.01 6.27
N ALA A 272 16.31 5.12 7.22
CA ALA A 272 16.07 5.77 8.50
C ALA A 272 16.04 7.32 8.40
N GLY A 273 16.33 7.88 7.23
CA GLY A 273 16.36 9.32 6.95
C GLY A 273 17.74 9.94 7.07
N PRO A 274 17.85 11.28 7.02
CA PRO A 274 16.70 12.20 6.96
C PRO A 274 15.92 12.09 5.63
N TRP A 275 14.59 12.22 5.71
CA TRP A 275 13.69 12.28 4.57
C TRP A 275 13.39 13.73 4.21
N PHE A 276 13.39 14.02 2.92
CA PHE A 276 13.14 15.37 2.38
C PHE A 276 11.87 15.32 1.52
N GLU A 277 10.83 16.03 1.94
CA GLU A 277 9.61 16.21 1.16
C GLU A 277 9.88 17.21 0.03
N PHE A 278 9.55 16.82 -1.21
CA PHE A 278 9.65 17.71 -2.37
C PHE A 278 8.28 18.15 -2.91
N GLY A 279 7.22 17.87 -2.15
CA GLY A 279 5.86 18.29 -2.44
C GLY A 279 5.12 17.36 -3.40
N ASN A 280 4.17 17.92 -4.17
CA ASN A 280 3.35 17.16 -5.10
C ASN A 280 4.17 16.74 -6.33
N PRO A 281 4.33 15.44 -6.62
CA PRO A 281 4.98 14.96 -7.84
C PRO A 281 4.07 14.99 -9.09
N ALA A 282 2.75 15.11 -8.94
CA ALA A 282 1.81 15.16 -10.06
C ALA A 282 1.96 16.46 -10.85
N ARG A 283 1.83 16.39 -12.19
CA ARG A 283 2.00 17.50 -13.13
C ARG A 283 0.88 17.53 -14.16
N GLY A 284 0.51 18.74 -14.57
CA GLY A 284 -0.55 18.97 -15.56
C GLY A 284 -1.94 19.05 -14.92
N ASP A 285 -2.96 19.03 -15.73
CA ASP A 285 -4.37 19.20 -15.32
C ASP A 285 -4.80 18.07 -14.36
N GLY A 286 -5.41 18.43 -13.22
CA GLY A 286 -5.84 17.50 -12.18
C GLY A 286 -4.74 17.10 -11.19
N ALA A 287 -3.55 17.70 -11.25
CA ALA A 287 -2.43 17.40 -10.37
C ALA A 287 -2.74 17.67 -8.89
N GLU A 288 -3.60 18.63 -8.60
CA GLU A 288 -4.03 19.03 -7.25
C GLU A 288 -4.85 17.94 -6.53
N THR A 289 -5.41 17.01 -7.28
CA THR A 289 -6.16 15.85 -6.79
C THR A 289 -5.52 14.52 -7.19
N THR A 290 -4.26 14.57 -7.65
CA THR A 290 -3.58 13.37 -8.20
C THR A 290 -4.46 12.71 -9.29
N PHE A 291 -5.05 13.53 -10.16
CA PHE A 291 -5.95 13.09 -11.24
C PHE A 291 -7.22 12.36 -10.75
N GLY A 292 -7.71 12.69 -9.55
CA GLY A 292 -8.84 12.01 -8.91
C GLY A 292 -8.49 10.64 -8.31
N THR A 293 -7.22 10.42 -7.92
CA THR A 293 -6.73 9.10 -7.47
C THR A 293 -6.00 9.15 -6.14
N GLN A 294 -5.72 7.96 -5.59
CA GLN A 294 -4.83 7.74 -4.46
C GLN A 294 -3.77 6.69 -4.79
N SER A 295 -2.54 6.88 -4.31
CA SER A 295 -1.44 5.92 -4.48
C SER A 295 -1.71 4.58 -3.79
N SER A 296 -1.26 3.49 -4.42
CA SER A 296 -1.37 2.13 -3.91
C SER A 296 -0.01 1.43 -3.85
N ALA A 297 0.75 1.49 -4.94
CA ALA A 297 2.07 0.88 -5.05
C ALA A 297 2.90 1.56 -6.13
N VAL A 298 4.19 1.26 -6.14
CA VAL A 298 5.10 1.49 -7.28
C VAL A 298 5.74 0.16 -7.63
N PHE A 299 5.77 -0.17 -8.92
CA PHE A 299 6.47 -1.34 -9.44
C PHE A 299 7.43 -0.94 -10.57
N SER A 300 8.38 -1.80 -10.89
CA SER A 300 9.36 -1.55 -11.96
C SER A 300 9.30 -2.62 -13.05
N VAL A 301 9.62 -2.20 -14.28
CA VAL A 301 9.85 -3.07 -15.44
C VAL A 301 11.16 -2.64 -16.06
N GLY A 302 12.21 -3.43 -15.85
CA GLY A 302 13.57 -2.99 -16.13
C GLY A 302 13.95 -1.78 -15.28
N ASP A 303 14.39 -0.71 -15.92
CA ASP A 303 14.77 0.56 -15.31
C ASP A 303 13.64 1.61 -15.24
N ARG A 304 12.43 1.24 -15.70
CA ARG A 304 11.24 2.09 -15.67
C ARG A 304 10.40 1.80 -14.44
N TYR A 305 9.83 2.84 -13.84
CA TYR A 305 9.00 2.76 -12.63
C TYR A 305 7.58 3.25 -12.94
N PHE A 306 6.60 2.57 -12.37
CA PHE A 306 5.18 2.85 -12.60
C PHE A 306 4.45 2.98 -11.27
N ALA A 307 3.73 4.08 -11.10
CA ALA A 307 2.80 4.27 -10.01
C ALA A 307 1.48 3.57 -10.31
N MET A 308 1.01 2.76 -9.37
CA MET A 308 -0.35 2.22 -9.33
C MET A 308 -1.20 3.15 -8.48
N LEU A 309 -2.24 3.69 -9.05
CA LEU A 309 -3.18 4.58 -8.39
C LEU A 309 -4.60 4.02 -8.53
N ASP A 310 -5.42 4.20 -7.51
CA ASP A 310 -6.84 3.82 -7.51
C ASP A 310 -7.74 5.06 -7.58
N CYS A 311 -8.69 5.06 -8.51
CA CYS A 311 -9.81 6.00 -8.55
C CYS A 311 -10.95 5.43 -7.72
N TRP A 312 -11.02 5.78 -6.45
CA TRP A 312 -12.05 5.29 -5.55
C TRP A 312 -13.43 5.86 -5.91
N ASN A 313 -14.45 5.00 -5.91
CA ASN A 313 -15.84 5.41 -5.99
C ASN A 313 -16.59 4.99 -4.72
N PRO A 314 -16.67 5.85 -3.69
CA PRO A 314 -17.32 5.51 -2.43
C PRO A 314 -18.84 5.39 -2.51
N GLU A 315 -19.49 5.89 -3.57
CA GLU A 315 -20.92 5.67 -3.79
C GLU A 315 -21.20 4.23 -4.23
N ASN A 316 -20.25 3.63 -4.98
CA ASN A 316 -20.33 2.23 -5.44
C ASN A 316 -18.91 1.66 -5.64
N PHE A 317 -18.36 1.00 -4.62
CA PHE A 317 -16.94 0.59 -4.62
C PHE A 317 -16.56 -0.37 -5.75
N ILE A 318 -17.47 -1.18 -6.28
CA ILE A 318 -17.19 -2.04 -7.43
C ILE A 318 -16.89 -1.23 -8.71
N ASP A 319 -17.32 0.03 -8.76
CA ASP A 319 -17.07 0.94 -9.87
C ASP A 319 -15.79 1.78 -9.69
N SER A 320 -14.96 1.48 -8.71
CA SER A 320 -13.62 2.04 -8.63
C SER A 320 -12.79 1.65 -9.86
N ARG A 321 -11.79 2.47 -10.23
CA ARG A 321 -11.00 2.31 -11.46
C ARG A 321 -9.51 2.40 -11.15
N TYR A 322 -8.70 2.09 -12.15
CA TYR A 322 -7.25 2.11 -12.07
C TYR A 322 -6.67 3.23 -12.89
N PHE A 323 -5.55 3.75 -12.41
CA PHE A 323 -4.80 4.81 -13.09
C PHE A 323 -3.30 4.52 -12.88
N TRP A 324 -2.63 4.00 -13.91
CA TRP A 324 -1.23 3.66 -13.81
C TRP A 324 -0.39 4.61 -14.65
N LEU A 325 0.66 5.15 -14.05
CA LEU A 325 1.50 6.17 -14.66
C LEU A 325 2.97 5.82 -14.57
N GLU A 326 3.69 6.02 -15.66
CA GLU A 326 5.15 5.96 -15.63
C GLU A 326 5.72 7.15 -14.85
N LEU A 327 6.65 6.87 -13.95
CA LEU A 327 7.38 7.89 -13.20
C LEU A 327 8.53 8.42 -14.07
N GLN A 328 8.65 9.73 -14.14
CA GLN A 328 9.75 10.42 -14.77
C GLN A 328 10.71 10.98 -13.70
N PHE A 329 11.99 11.01 -13.98
CA PHE A 329 13.00 11.43 -13.02
C PHE A 329 13.76 12.65 -13.57
N PRO A 330 13.31 13.89 -13.24
CA PRO A 330 13.99 15.11 -13.69
C PRO A 330 15.37 15.29 -13.03
N SER A 331 15.59 14.63 -11.89
CA SER A 331 16.88 14.54 -11.19
C SER A 331 16.99 13.23 -10.42
N ASP A 332 18.14 12.90 -9.86
CA ASP A 332 18.34 11.65 -9.12
C ASP A 332 17.53 11.57 -7.82
N ASP A 333 17.15 12.72 -7.26
CA ASP A 333 16.45 12.85 -5.98
C ASP A 333 14.96 13.22 -6.10
N ARG A 334 14.39 13.22 -7.32
CA ARG A 334 12.98 13.59 -7.56
C ARG A 334 12.37 12.74 -8.65
N PHE A 335 11.05 12.52 -8.52
CA PHE A 335 10.24 11.95 -9.58
C PHE A 335 9.01 12.82 -9.85
N GLU A 336 8.42 12.64 -11.02
CA GLU A 336 7.20 13.29 -11.48
C GLU A 336 6.26 12.27 -12.11
N MET A 337 4.95 12.56 -12.02
CA MET A 337 3.86 11.81 -12.66
C MET A 337 3.08 12.76 -13.56
N TRP A 338 3.02 12.46 -14.85
CA TRP A 338 2.25 13.25 -15.80
C TRP A 338 0.94 12.54 -16.14
N ASN A 339 -0.15 13.30 -16.19
CA ASN A 339 -1.44 12.77 -16.64
C ASN A 339 -1.32 12.23 -18.05
N THR A 340 -1.46 10.93 -18.21
CA THR A 340 -1.50 10.26 -19.51
C THR A 340 -2.79 9.45 -19.64
N PRO A 341 -3.45 9.49 -20.80
CA PRO A 341 -4.72 8.79 -20.99
C PRO A 341 -4.58 7.27 -21.01
N TYR A 342 -3.36 6.75 -21.17
CA TYR A 342 -3.10 5.33 -21.27
C TYR A 342 -1.87 4.92 -20.46
N PHE A 343 -1.97 3.78 -19.77
CA PHE A 343 -0.83 2.99 -19.33
C PHE A 343 -0.32 2.15 -20.51
N SER A 344 0.97 2.20 -20.76
CA SER A 344 1.62 1.39 -21.81
C SER A 344 3.07 1.13 -21.47
N LEU A 345 3.55 -0.08 -21.79
CA LEU A 345 4.98 -0.42 -21.71
C LEU A 345 5.77 0.01 -22.96
N ILE A 346 5.08 0.40 -24.03
CA ILE A 346 5.73 1.00 -25.20
C ILE A 346 6.04 2.44 -24.83
N PRO A 347 7.31 2.90 -24.95
CA PRO A 347 7.64 4.28 -24.68
C PRO A 347 6.75 5.20 -25.51
N SER A 348 6.04 6.12 -24.87
CA SER A 348 5.40 7.21 -25.59
C SER A 348 6.53 8.08 -26.16
N GLU A 349 6.62 8.20 -27.49
CA GLU A 349 7.38 9.30 -28.08
C GLU A 349 6.72 10.59 -27.59
N ILE A 350 7.29 11.19 -26.54
CA ILE A 350 6.89 12.51 -26.08
C ILE A 350 7.21 13.47 -27.21
N LYS A 351 6.18 13.94 -27.90
CA LYS A 351 6.26 15.01 -28.88
C LYS A 351 6.30 16.35 -28.17
#